data_fc78a308d9f30fc4b59902dfb7869d0f
#
_entry.id   fc78a308d9f30fc4b59902dfb7869d0f
#
_cell.length_a   1.000
_cell.length_b   1.000
_cell.length_c   1.000
_cell.angle_alpha   90.00
_cell.angle_beta   90.00
_cell.angle_gamma   90.00
#
_symmetry.space_group_name_H-M   'P 1'
#
loop_
_entity.id
_entity.type
_entity.pdbx_description
1 polymer ?
#
loop_
_entity_poly.entity_id
_entity_poly.type
_entity_poly.pdbx_seq_one_letter_code
_entity_poly.pdbx_strand_id
1 'polypeptide(L)'
;MTNTDLSLMVFSVLKQAGADTVVVCAGARNAPLVLNLQSDSGFKVFQFFEERSAAFFALGLIRAGQKPVAILTTSGTAAAELLPAVIEAHYQGLPMILVTADRPKAYRGTGSPQTIQQPGLFSAYVENVYDLDVHTKDYQFKWSLKNPLHLNVAFDEPLIDHAGLTPILPKLELIPVRQAKAVDMGISKAPFIILGDFPQIGRAHV
;
A
#
# COMPACT_ATOMS: atom_id res chain seq x y z
N MET A 1 15.44 -11.43 -11.27
CA MET A 1 15.96 -10.21 -10.64
C MET A 1 16.48 -10.52 -9.24
N THR A 2 17.20 -9.62 -8.61
CA THR A 2 17.66 -9.73 -7.23
C THR A 2 16.63 -9.16 -6.25
N ASN A 3 16.80 -9.39 -4.94
CA ASN A 3 15.96 -8.76 -3.91
C ASN A 3 16.10 -7.23 -3.93
N THR A 4 17.31 -6.73 -4.21
CA THR A 4 17.55 -5.29 -4.40
C THR A 4 16.79 -4.74 -5.60
N ASP A 5 16.82 -5.42 -6.76
CA ASP A 5 16.03 -5.01 -7.93
C ASP A 5 14.53 -4.99 -7.64
N LEU A 6 14.03 -6.00 -6.93
CA LEU A 6 12.63 -6.09 -6.53
C LEU A 6 12.22 -4.91 -5.61
N SER A 7 13.10 -4.55 -4.67
CA SER A 7 12.88 -3.39 -3.79
C SER A 7 12.84 -2.07 -4.57
N LEU A 8 13.77 -1.87 -5.50
CA LEU A 8 13.84 -0.67 -6.35
C LEU A 8 12.61 -0.58 -7.26
N MET A 9 12.13 -1.72 -7.77
CA MET A 9 10.89 -1.79 -8.55
C MET A 9 9.69 -1.32 -7.71
N VAL A 10 9.56 -1.80 -6.47
CA VAL A 10 8.49 -1.35 -5.56
C VAL A 10 8.55 0.16 -5.36
N PHE A 11 9.71 0.73 -5.07
CA PHE A 11 9.83 2.20 -4.89
C PHE A 11 9.51 2.98 -6.17
N SER A 12 9.82 2.43 -7.34
CA SER A 12 9.40 3.03 -8.61
C SER A 12 7.87 3.08 -8.72
N VAL A 13 7.16 2.02 -8.31
CA VAL A 13 5.68 2.02 -8.26
C VAL A 13 5.17 3.07 -7.28
N LEU A 14 5.75 3.19 -6.09
CA LEU A 14 5.36 4.20 -5.11
C LEU A 14 5.50 5.62 -5.67
N LYS A 15 6.62 5.92 -6.32
CA LYS A 15 6.88 7.22 -6.96
C LYS A 15 5.89 7.50 -8.10
N GLN A 16 5.62 6.53 -8.96
CA GLN A 16 4.62 6.66 -10.04
C GLN A 16 3.21 6.88 -9.50
N ALA A 17 2.89 6.33 -8.32
CA ALA A 17 1.63 6.57 -7.61
C ALA A 17 1.54 7.98 -6.99
N GLY A 18 2.63 8.74 -6.97
CA GLY A 18 2.71 10.04 -6.31
C GLY A 18 2.90 9.96 -4.80
N ALA A 19 3.28 8.80 -4.26
CA ALA A 19 3.64 8.66 -2.85
C ALA A 19 5.02 9.27 -2.60
N ASP A 20 5.09 10.21 -1.67
CA ASP A 20 6.33 10.85 -1.20
C ASP A 20 6.62 10.51 0.28
N THR A 21 5.78 9.71 0.89
CA THR A 21 5.87 9.39 2.32
C THR A 21 5.75 7.89 2.53
N VAL A 22 6.64 7.36 3.36
CA VAL A 22 6.69 5.94 3.74
C VAL A 22 6.70 5.81 5.26
N VAL A 23 5.79 5.03 5.81
CA VAL A 23 5.74 4.64 7.22
C VAL A 23 6.31 3.24 7.35
N VAL A 24 7.31 3.03 8.20
CA VAL A 24 8.09 1.80 8.27
C VAL A 24 7.99 1.16 9.65
N CYS A 25 7.61 -0.13 9.70
CA CYS A 25 7.86 -1.01 10.82
C CYS A 25 8.95 -2.00 10.41
N ALA A 26 10.17 -1.77 10.89
CA ALA A 26 11.33 -2.56 10.49
C ALA A 26 11.30 -3.97 11.10
N GLY A 27 11.71 -4.96 10.31
CA GLY A 27 11.90 -6.35 10.72
C GLY A 27 12.88 -7.05 9.79
N ALA A 28 13.25 -8.29 10.10
CA ALA A 28 14.26 -8.97 9.29
C ALA A 28 13.83 -9.16 7.84
N ARG A 29 12.57 -9.53 7.58
CA ARG A 29 12.13 -9.86 6.22
C ARG A 29 12.02 -8.65 5.29
N ASN A 30 11.77 -7.46 5.79
CA ASN A 30 11.75 -6.25 4.98
C ASN A 30 13.09 -5.50 4.92
N ALA A 31 14.19 -6.13 5.38
CA ALA A 31 15.54 -5.55 5.31
C ALA A 31 15.94 -5.05 3.90
N PRO A 32 15.65 -5.77 2.80
CA PRO A 32 15.97 -5.26 1.46
C PRO A 32 15.27 -3.93 1.15
N LEU A 33 14.01 -3.78 1.56
CA LEU A 33 13.27 -2.52 1.40
C LEU A 33 13.85 -1.41 2.29
N VAL A 34 14.10 -1.70 3.57
CA VAL A 34 14.59 -0.69 4.52
C VAL A 34 15.94 -0.14 4.11
N LEU A 35 16.88 -0.99 3.69
CA LEU A 35 18.21 -0.59 3.26
C LEU A 35 18.16 0.29 1.99
N ASN A 36 17.38 -0.13 1.01
CA ASN A 36 17.24 0.64 -0.23
C ASN A 36 16.49 1.98 0.01
N LEU A 37 15.52 2.00 0.94
CA LEU A 37 14.82 3.22 1.31
C LEU A 37 15.75 4.26 1.96
N GLN A 38 16.72 3.82 2.78
CA GLN A 38 17.72 4.71 3.37
C GLN A 38 18.62 5.39 2.33
N SER A 39 18.84 4.73 1.20
CA SER A 39 19.64 5.25 0.08
C SER A 39 18.84 6.17 -0.84
N ASP A 40 17.51 6.16 -0.76
CA ASP A 40 16.61 6.95 -1.61
C ASP A 40 16.10 8.19 -0.88
N SER A 41 16.70 9.34 -1.18
CA SER A 41 16.34 10.64 -0.58
C SER A 41 14.96 11.17 -1.04
N GLY A 42 14.25 10.45 -1.91
CA GLY A 42 12.97 10.89 -2.47
C GLY A 42 11.75 10.67 -1.57
N PHE A 43 11.92 10.03 -0.42
CA PHE A 43 10.82 9.74 0.49
C PHE A 43 11.00 10.39 1.86
N LYS A 44 9.91 10.91 2.42
CA LYS A 44 9.80 11.23 3.83
C LYS A 44 9.48 9.97 4.61
N VAL A 45 10.35 9.58 5.55
CA VAL A 45 10.25 8.32 6.27
C VAL A 45 9.86 8.54 7.73
N PHE A 46 8.85 7.80 8.20
CA PHE A 46 8.47 7.71 9.59
C PHE A 46 8.65 6.28 10.09
N GLN A 47 9.29 6.10 11.24
CA GLN A 47 9.55 4.80 11.84
C GLN A 47 8.62 4.53 13.02
N PHE A 48 8.09 3.30 13.09
CA PHE A 48 7.22 2.83 14.15
C PHE A 48 7.64 1.42 14.59
N PHE A 49 7.34 1.09 15.85
CA PHE A 49 7.55 -0.25 16.39
C PHE A 49 6.29 -1.13 16.29
N GLU A 50 5.11 -0.52 16.22
CA GLU A 50 3.83 -1.20 16.28
C GLU A 50 3.04 -0.89 15.01
N GLU A 51 2.69 -1.94 14.27
CA GLU A 51 2.19 -1.86 12.90
C GLU A 51 0.79 -1.25 12.82
N ARG A 52 -0.09 -1.54 13.77
CA ARG A 52 -1.44 -0.96 13.79
C ARG A 52 -1.41 0.55 13.99
N SER A 53 -0.58 1.02 14.93
CA SER A 53 -0.38 2.46 15.14
C SER A 53 0.23 3.13 13.91
N ALA A 54 1.19 2.46 13.26
CA ALA A 54 1.80 2.91 12.01
C ALA A 54 0.74 3.09 10.91
N ALA A 55 -0.16 2.11 10.79
CA ALA A 55 -1.21 2.11 9.77
C ALA A 55 -2.24 3.24 10.00
N PHE A 56 -2.67 3.48 11.24
CA PHE A 56 -3.55 4.62 11.56
C PHE A 56 -2.84 5.97 11.42
N PHE A 57 -1.54 6.04 11.71
CA PHE A 57 -0.75 7.24 11.44
C PHE A 57 -0.70 7.54 9.93
N ALA A 58 -0.44 6.53 9.10
CA ALA A 58 -0.47 6.67 7.65
C ALA A 58 -1.85 7.11 7.15
N LEU A 59 -2.93 6.55 7.69
CA LEU A 59 -4.31 6.96 7.40
C LEU A 59 -4.52 8.46 7.68
N GLY A 60 -4.03 8.93 8.82
CA GLY A 60 -4.09 10.34 9.20
C GLY A 60 -3.33 11.24 8.22
N LEU A 61 -2.15 10.83 7.78
CA LEU A 61 -1.36 11.55 6.76
C LEU A 61 -2.09 11.64 5.42
N ILE A 62 -2.71 10.54 4.97
CA ILE A 62 -3.49 10.51 3.73
C ILE A 62 -4.66 11.50 3.81
N ARG A 63 -5.40 11.48 4.92
CA ARG A 63 -6.54 12.41 5.13
C ARG A 63 -6.09 13.88 5.13
N ALA A 64 -4.97 14.18 5.75
CA ALA A 64 -4.44 15.55 5.82
C ALA A 64 -3.87 16.04 4.48
N GLY A 65 -3.15 15.17 3.76
CA GLY A 65 -2.42 15.56 2.56
C GLY A 65 -3.09 15.19 1.23
N GLN A 66 -4.12 14.34 1.24
CA GLN A 66 -4.81 13.80 0.05
C GLN A 66 -3.86 13.11 -0.95
N LYS A 67 -2.70 12.63 -0.47
CA LYS A 67 -1.70 11.91 -1.26
C LYS A 67 -1.60 10.46 -0.80
N PRO A 68 -1.19 9.54 -1.68
CA PRO A 68 -0.87 8.17 -1.27
C PRO A 68 0.25 8.14 -0.23
N VAL A 69 0.11 7.28 0.76
CA VAL A 69 1.15 6.96 1.74
C VAL A 69 1.39 5.46 1.73
N ALA A 70 2.66 5.04 1.71
CA ALA A 70 3.04 3.65 1.78
C ALA A 70 3.34 3.23 3.23
N ILE A 71 2.96 1.99 3.58
CA ILE A 71 3.31 1.36 4.84
C ILE A 71 4.14 0.12 4.53
N LEU A 72 5.35 0.05 5.10
CA LEU A 72 6.26 -1.09 4.98
C LEU A 72 6.26 -1.90 6.26
N THR A 73 5.93 -3.19 6.16
CA THR A 73 6.04 -4.12 7.29
C THR A 73 6.83 -5.38 6.94
N THR A 74 7.24 -6.10 7.96
CA THR A 74 7.75 -7.45 7.82
C THR A 74 6.61 -8.46 7.62
N SER A 75 6.90 -9.77 7.61
CA SER A 75 5.92 -10.83 7.32
C SER A 75 5.06 -11.23 8.52
N GLY A 76 4.02 -12.00 8.26
CA GLY A 76 3.22 -12.67 9.27
C GLY A 76 2.22 -11.75 9.97
N THR A 77 2.14 -11.81 11.29
CA THR A 77 1.20 -11.02 12.09
C THR A 77 1.42 -9.52 11.96
N ALA A 78 2.64 -9.07 11.70
CA ALA A 78 2.94 -7.68 11.39
C ALA A 78 2.08 -7.14 10.22
N ALA A 79 1.96 -7.93 9.14
CA ALA A 79 1.07 -7.59 8.04
C ALA A 79 -0.41 -7.60 8.48
N ALA A 80 -0.81 -8.56 9.33
CA ALA A 80 -2.19 -8.67 9.81
C ALA A 80 -2.64 -7.47 10.66
N GLU A 81 -1.74 -6.86 11.43
CA GLU A 81 -2.02 -5.69 12.26
C GLU A 81 -2.39 -4.43 11.44
N LEU A 82 -2.11 -4.41 10.14
CA LEU A 82 -2.54 -3.31 9.27
C LEU A 82 -4.05 -3.34 8.98
N LEU A 83 -4.70 -4.50 9.10
CA LEU A 83 -6.08 -4.73 8.64
C LEU A 83 -7.11 -3.71 9.20
N PRO A 84 -7.10 -3.32 10.46
CA PRO A 84 -8.07 -2.34 10.98
C PRO A 84 -8.02 -1.00 10.24
N ALA A 85 -6.82 -0.46 9.97
CA ALA A 85 -6.68 0.79 9.25
C ALA A 85 -6.96 0.63 7.74
N VAL A 86 -6.69 -0.55 7.17
CA VAL A 86 -7.03 -0.87 5.77
C VAL A 86 -8.53 -0.88 5.55
N ILE A 87 -9.29 -1.46 6.47
CA ILE A 87 -10.76 -1.45 6.44
C ILE A 87 -11.26 0.00 6.44
N GLU A 88 -10.74 0.82 7.34
CA GLU A 88 -11.12 2.23 7.43
C GLU A 88 -10.75 3.00 6.16
N ALA A 89 -9.55 2.78 5.60
CA ALA A 89 -9.11 3.39 4.35
C ALA A 89 -10.01 2.98 3.17
N HIS A 90 -10.44 1.71 3.12
CA HIS A 90 -11.34 1.20 2.10
C HIS A 90 -12.67 1.95 2.09
N TYR A 91 -13.35 2.02 3.24
CA TYR A 91 -14.67 2.67 3.32
C TYR A 91 -14.61 4.19 3.14
N GLN A 92 -13.47 4.81 3.38
CA GLN A 92 -13.24 6.23 3.12
C GLN A 92 -12.69 6.52 1.71
N GLY A 93 -12.43 5.50 0.90
CA GLY A 93 -11.88 5.68 -0.45
C GLY A 93 -10.48 6.30 -0.46
N LEU A 94 -9.60 5.92 0.49
CA LEU A 94 -8.30 6.53 0.70
C LEU A 94 -7.16 5.71 0.05
N PRO A 95 -6.20 6.39 -0.62
CA PRO A 95 -5.12 5.75 -1.35
C PRO A 95 -3.98 5.27 -0.42
N MET A 96 -4.19 4.21 0.33
CA MET A 96 -3.19 3.59 1.18
C MET A 96 -2.44 2.50 0.41
N ILE A 97 -1.11 2.50 0.44
CA ILE A 97 -0.29 1.45 -0.18
C ILE A 97 0.31 0.56 0.89
N LEU A 98 -0.05 -0.72 0.87
CA LEU A 98 0.48 -1.72 1.78
C LEU A 98 1.63 -2.43 1.09
N VAL A 99 2.85 -2.32 1.62
CA VAL A 99 4.03 -3.04 1.16
C VAL A 99 4.42 -4.03 2.27
N THR A 100 4.02 -5.28 2.10
CA THR A 100 4.27 -6.33 3.08
C THR A 100 5.36 -7.26 2.59
N ALA A 101 6.50 -7.28 3.28
CA ALA A 101 7.55 -8.24 2.97
C ALA A 101 7.08 -9.64 3.37
N ASP A 102 7.40 -10.63 2.54
CA ASP A 102 7.00 -12.01 2.77
C ASP A 102 8.21 -12.96 2.62
N ARG A 103 8.07 -14.16 3.12
CA ARG A 103 9.02 -15.25 2.86
C ARG A 103 8.87 -15.75 1.41
N PRO A 104 9.89 -16.47 0.88
CA PRO A 104 9.76 -17.10 -0.42
C PRO A 104 8.43 -17.87 -0.54
N LYS A 105 7.76 -17.77 -1.68
CA LYS A 105 6.44 -18.40 -1.89
C LYS A 105 6.40 -19.89 -1.56
N ALA A 106 7.54 -20.60 -1.77
CA ALA A 106 7.68 -22.01 -1.44
C ALA A 106 7.57 -22.32 0.07
N TYR A 107 7.70 -21.32 0.93
CA TYR A 107 7.61 -21.50 2.40
C TYR A 107 6.18 -21.44 2.92
N ARG A 108 5.22 -20.99 2.10
CA ARG A 108 3.81 -20.90 2.49
C ARG A 108 3.23 -22.29 2.71
N GLY A 109 2.55 -22.48 3.84
CA GLY A 109 1.96 -23.78 4.22
C GLY A 109 2.94 -24.83 4.74
N THR A 110 4.23 -24.50 4.90
CA THR A 110 5.26 -25.45 5.41
C THR A 110 5.42 -25.45 6.93
N GLY A 111 4.74 -24.52 7.64
CA GLY A 111 4.97 -24.28 9.07
C GLY A 111 6.21 -23.42 9.35
N SER A 112 6.81 -22.82 8.35
CA SER A 112 7.91 -21.86 8.52
C SER A 112 7.51 -20.71 9.45
N PRO A 113 8.35 -20.34 10.44
CA PRO A 113 8.00 -19.30 11.40
C PRO A 113 7.62 -17.98 10.74
N GLN A 114 6.59 -17.32 11.28
CA GLN A 114 6.11 -16.01 10.81
C GLN A 114 5.72 -16.01 9.32
N THR A 115 5.18 -17.15 8.82
CA THR A 115 4.70 -17.33 7.44
C THR A 115 3.20 -17.62 7.47
N ILE A 116 2.41 -16.78 6.79
CA ILE A 116 0.95 -16.89 6.70
C ILE A 116 0.50 -16.81 5.23
N GLN A 117 -0.79 -16.97 4.94
CA GLN A 117 -1.38 -16.70 3.63
C GLN A 117 -1.53 -15.19 3.42
N GLN A 118 -0.40 -14.51 3.24
CA GLN A 118 -0.32 -13.05 3.28
C GLN A 118 -0.98 -12.36 2.09
N PRO A 119 -0.88 -12.85 0.82
CA PRO A 119 -1.52 -12.18 -0.31
C PRO A 119 -3.05 -12.05 -0.19
N GLY A 120 -3.72 -13.01 0.47
CA GLY A 120 -5.17 -13.00 0.66
C GLY A 120 -5.67 -12.16 1.84
N LEU A 121 -4.76 -11.64 2.66
CA LEU A 121 -5.09 -11.05 3.97
C LEU A 121 -6.03 -9.84 3.89
N PHE A 122 -5.89 -9.01 2.86
CA PHE A 122 -6.66 -7.78 2.68
C PHE A 122 -7.67 -7.84 1.53
N SER A 123 -7.88 -9.00 0.89
CA SER A 123 -8.57 -9.14 -0.40
C SER A 123 -9.90 -8.42 -0.52
N ALA A 124 -10.70 -8.37 0.56
CA ALA A 124 -12.00 -7.70 0.57
C ALA A 124 -11.91 -6.16 0.63
N TYR A 125 -10.74 -5.61 1.00
CA TYR A 125 -10.57 -4.20 1.35
C TYR A 125 -9.48 -3.50 0.53
N VAL A 126 -8.90 -4.18 -0.45
CA VAL A 126 -7.93 -3.59 -1.39
C VAL A 126 -8.44 -3.68 -2.81
N GLU A 127 -8.07 -2.73 -3.65
CA GLU A 127 -8.47 -2.73 -5.06
C GLU A 127 -7.79 -3.86 -5.83
N ASN A 128 -6.48 -4.01 -5.59
CA ASN A 128 -5.67 -5.06 -6.19
C ASN A 128 -4.64 -5.60 -5.19
N VAL A 129 -4.27 -6.86 -5.40
CA VAL A 129 -3.17 -7.53 -4.71
C VAL A 129 -2.14 -7.95 -5.75
N TYR A 130 -0.90 -7.53 -5.58
CA TYR A 130 0.23 -7.97 -6.39
C TYR A 130 1.18 -8.79 -5.53
N ASP A 131 1.25 -10.10 -5.81
CA ASP A 131 2.13 -11.03 -5.09
C ASP A 131 3.44 -11.21 -5.86
N LEU A 132 4.42 -10.40 -5.52
CA LEU A 132 5.68 -10.20 -6.22
C LEU A 132 6.78 -11.09 -5.66
N ASP A 133 7.69 -11.54 -6.52
CA ASP A 133 8.93 -12.22 -6.15
C ASP A 133 10.02 -11.94 -7.21
N VAL A 134 11.22 -12.45 -6.99
CA VAL A 134 12.35 -12.28 -7.92
C VAL A 134 12.13 -12.95 -9.28
N HIS A 135 11.11 -13.80 -9.41
CA HIS A 135 10.72 -14.50 -10.64
C HIS A 135 9.54 -13.86 -11.35
N THR A 136 8.90 -12.85 -10.77
CA THR A 136 7.77 -12.14 -11.39
C THR A 136 8.20 -11.53 -12.72
N LYS A 137 7.46 -11.82 -13.79
CA LYS A 137 7.78 -11.39 -15.16
C LYS A 137 6.89 -10.25 -15.65
N ASP A 138 5.70 -10.12 -15.10
CA ASP A 138 4.76 -9.05 -15.43
C ASP A 138 4.80 -7.97 -14.36
N TYR A 139 5.14 -6.76 -14.77
CA TYR A 139 5.29 -5.58 -13.91
C TYR A 139 4.27 -4.49 -14.24
N GLN A 140 3.10 -4.89 -14.73
CA GLN A 140 2.03 -3.95 -14.99
C GLN A 140 1.12 -3.86 -13.78
N PHE A 141 1.07 -2.68 -13.20
CA PHE A 141 0.22 -2.37 -12.05
C PHE A 141 -0.93 -1.47 -12.49
N LYS A 142 -2.11 -1.69 -11.89
CA LYS A 142 -3.30 -0.87 -12.13
C LYS A 142 -3.88 -0.43 -10.81
N TRP A 143 -4.22 0.83 -10.70
CA TRP A 143 -4.78 1.40 -9.48
C TRP A 143 -5.58 2.68 -9.75
N SER A 144 -6.69 2.85 -9.02
CA SER A 144 -7.57 4.03 -9.16
C SER A 144 -7.25 5.16 -8.19
N LEU A 145 -6.38 4.97 -7.21
CA LEU A 145 -6.13 5.88 -6.08
C LEU A 145 -7.35 6.11 -5.17
N LYS A 146 -8.37 5.23 -5.21
CA LYS A 146 -9.61 5.38 -4.42
C LYS A 146 -9.80 4.31 -3.37
N ASN A 147 -8.98 3.28 -3.38
CA ASN A 147 -9.00 2.20 -2.40
C ASN A 147 -7.57 1.79 -2.09
N PRO A 148 -7.32 1.10 -0.98
CA PRO A 148 -5.99 0.60 -0.68
C PRO A 148 -5.45 -0.34 -1.77
N LEU A 149 -4.13 -0.35 -1.93
CA LEU A 149 -3.38 -1.22 -2.83
C LEU A 149 -2.46 -2.12 -2.01
N HIS A 150 -2.38 -3.41 -2.32
CA HIS A 150 -1.48 -4.33 -1.65
C HIS A 150 -0.37 -4.84 -2.58
N LEU A 151 0.87 -4.56 -2.20
CA LEU A 151 2.08 -5.12 -2.79
C LEU A 151 2.68 -6.10 -1.78
N ASN A 152 2.45 -7.39 -1.97
CA ASN A 152 3.10 -8.44 -1.19
C ASN A 152 4.41 -8.82 -1.86
N VAL A 153 5.52 -8.73 -1.14
CA VAL A 153 6.87 -8.82 -1.72
C VAL A 153 7.62 -9.98 -1.09
N ALA A 154 7.66 -11.11 -1.77
CA ALA A 154 8.37 -12.31 -1.32
C ALA A 154 9.85 -12.23 -1.68
N PHE A 155 10.70 -12.07 -0.68
CA PHE A 155 12.15 -12.03 -0.82
C PHE A 155 12.79 -13.40 -0.65
N ASP A 156 13.71 -13.73 -1.54
CA ASP A 156 14.52 -14.93 -1.49
C ASP A 156 15.71 -14.81 -0.51
N GLU A 157 16.41 -15.89 -0.26
CA GLU A 157 17.66 -15.92 0.50
C GLU A 157 18.88 -15.94 -0.46
N PRO A 158 19.95 -15.22 -0.15
CA PRO A 158 20.15 -14.32 0.99
C PRO A 158 19.32 -13.04 0.84
N LEU A 159 18.83 -12.51 1.98
CA LEU A 159 17.99 -11.29 1.97
C LEU A 159 18.72 -10.08 1.38
N ILE A 160 19.99 -9.94 1.73
CA ILE A 160 20.83 -8.83 1.28
C ILE A 160 21.66 -9.31 0.11
N ASP A 161 21.46 -8.67 -1.03
CA ASP A 161 22.16 -8.91 -2.28
C ASP A 161 22.53 -7.57 -2.95
N HIS A 162 23.02 -7.62 -4.18
CA HIS A 162 23.35 -6.44 -4.95
C HIS A 162 22.41 -6.28 -6.14
N ALA A 163 22.18 -5.04 -6.57
CA ALA A 163 21.36 -4.75 -7.73
C ALA A 163 21.87 -5.49 -8.98
N GLY A 164 20.93 -5.92 -9.81
CA GLY A 164 21.25 -6.47 -11.13
C GLY A 164 21.79 -5.37 -12.07
N LEU A 165 22.32 -5.82 -13.21
CA LEU A 165 22.90 -4.90 -14.20
C LEU A 165 21.87 -4.09 -14.99
N THR A 166 20.63 -4.55 -15.03
CA THR A 166 19.57 -3.91 -15.82
C THR A 166 18.45 -3.45 -14.91
N PRO A 167 18.18 -2.13 -14.83
CA PRO A 167 17.05 -1.62 -14.07
C PRO A 167 15.72 -2.13 -14.64
N ILE A 168 14.84 -2.60 -13.77
CA ILE A 168 13.49 -2.99 -14.13
C ILE A 168 12.58 -1.80 -13.88
N LEU A 169 11.94 -1.31 -14.95
CA LEU A 169 11.01 -0.19 -14.86
C LEU A 169 9.57 -0.74 -14.93
N PRO A 170 8.88 -0.83 -13.79
CA PRO A 170 7.48 -1.21 -13.76
C PRO A 170 6.63 -0.12 -14.38
N LYS A 171 5.46 -0.47 -14.85
CA LYS A 171 4.45 0.49 -15.31
C LYS A 171 3.26 0.47 -14.37
N LEU A 172 2.94 1.62 -13.80
CA LEU A 172 1.70 1.84 -13.07
C LEU A 172 0.70 2.57 -13.97
N GLU A 173 -0.44 1.96 -14.22
CA GLU A 173 -1.58 2.56 -14.89
C GLU A 173 -2.57 3.07 -13.84
N LEU A 174 -2.73 4.39 -13.75
CA LEU A 174 -3.75 5.00 -12.91
C LEU A 174 -5.09 4.96 -13.63
N ILE A 175 -6.05 4.22 -13.07
CA ILE A 175 -7.37 4.04 -13.64
C ILE A 175 -8.26 5.22 -13.23
N PRO A 176 -8.81 6.00 -14.19
CA PRO A 176 -9.72 7.08 -13.85
C PRO A 176 -11.01 6.53 -13.24
N VAL A 177 -11.39 7.05 -12.09
CA VAL A 177 -12.67 6.72 -11.47
C VAL A 177 -13.77 7.49 -12.21
N ARG A 178 -14.80 6.77 -12.67
CA ARG A 178 -15.99 7.41 -13.23
C ARG A 178 -16.65 8.23 -12.14
N GLN A 179 -16.79 9.53 -12.39
CA GLN A 179 -17.62 10.37 -11.52
C GLN A 179 -19.06 9.85 -11.58
N ALA A 180 -19.67 9.66 -10.40
CA ALA A 180 -21.09 9.37 -10.36
C ALA A 180 -21.85 10.53 -11.03
N LYS A 181 -22.82 10.20 -11.90
CA LYS A 181 -23.71 11.23 -12.43
C LYS A 181 -24.55 11.79 -11.28
N ALA A 182 -24.69 13.10 -11.23
CA ALA A 182 -25.62 13.72 -10.31
C ALA A 182 -27.02 13.11 -10.53
N VAL A 183 -27.61 12.62 -9.45
CA VAL A 183 -28.97 12.10 -9.44
C VAL A 183 -29.87 13.23 -8.95
N ASP A 184 -30.80 13.66 -9.79
CA ASP A 184 -31.86 14.54 -9.34
C ASP A 184 -32.83 13.72 -8.48
N MET A 185 -32.81 13.98 -7.18
CA MET A 185 -33.65 13.26 -6.21
C MET A 185 -35.08 13.83 -6.15
N GLY A 186 -35.43 14.84 -6.96
CA GLY A 186 -36.77 15.43 -6.99
C GLY A 186 -37.22 16.05 -5.65
N ILE A 187 -36.29 16.47 -4.82
CA ILE A 187 -36.57 16.97 -3.46
C ILE A 187 -36.99 18.44 -3.56
N SER A 188 -38.25 18.70 -3.31
CA SER A 188 -38.87 20.00 -3.60
C SER A 188 -38.94 21.01 -2.46
N LYS A 189 -38.66 20.65 -1.20
CA LYS A 189 -38.75 21.61 -0.08
C LYS A 189 -37.80 21.20 1.06
N ALA A 190 -36.95 22.14 1.46
CA ALA A 190 -36.07 22.13 2.65
C ALA A 190 -35.78 20.73 3.26
N PRO A 191 -35.13 19.82 2.54
CA PRO A 191 -34.91 18.48 3.01
C PRO A 191 -33.86 18.48 4.12
N PHE A 192 -34.06 17.62 5.09
CA PHE A 192 -32.99 17.26 6.01
C PHE A 192 -32.11 16.22 5.32
N ILE A 193 -30.87 16.59 5.00
CA ILE A 193 -29.91 15.69 4.33
C ILE A 193 -28.85 15.31 5.34
N ILE A 194 -28.69 14.01 5.64
CA ILE A 194 -27.56 13.48 6.39
C ILE A 194 -26.50 13.06 5.37
N LEU A 195 -25.39 13.76 5.39
CA LEU A 195 -24.22 13.43 4.56
C LEU A 195 -23.23 12.65 5.42
N GLY A 196 -22.73 11.54 4.86
CA GLY A 196 -21.59 10.83 5.44
C GLY A 196 -20.29 11.62 5.31
N ASP A 197 -19.18 10.97 5.60
CA ASP A 197 -17.85 11.59 5.50
C ASP A 197 -17.47 11.77 4.02
N PHE A 198 -17.62 12.98 3.49
CA PHE A 198 -17.19 13.35 2.16
C PHE A 198 -15.94 14.23 2.24
N PRO A 199 -14.85 13.88 1.56
CA PRO A 199 -13.59 14.64 1.63
C PRO A 199 -13.69 16.10 1.17
N GLN A 200 -14.77 16.47 0.52
CA GLN A 200 -14.97 17.79 -0.08
C GLN A 200 -16.39 18.34 0.08
N ILE A 201 -16.94 18.26 1.25
CA ILE A 201 -18.08 19.13 1.53
C ILE A 201 -17.48 20.52 1.79
N GLY A 202 -17.44 21.33 0.77
CA GLY A 202 -17.26 22.76 0.93
C GLY A 202 -18.30 23.22 1.96
N ARG A 203 -17.91 24.11 2.87
CA ARG A 203 -18.75 24.63 3.96
C ARG A 203 -20.16 24.85 3.44
N ALA A 204 -21.11 24.09 3.94
CA ALA A 204 -22.51 24.42 3.77
C ALA A 204 -22.68 25.77 4.45
N HIS A 205 -22.93 26.81 3.68
CA HIS A 205 -23.36 28.07 4.24
C HIS A 205 -24.79 27.82 4.77
N VAL A 206 -24.93 27.89 6.08
CA VAL A 206 -26.19 28.00 6.77
C VAL A 206 -26.78 29.38 6.50
#